data_abf21b33bb3ab8783f00d0b58ceca0c1
#
_entry.id   abf21b33bb3ab8783f00d0b58ceca0c1
#
_cell.length_a   1.000
_cell.length_b   1.000
_cell.length_c   1.000
_cell.angle_alpha   90.00
_cell.angle_beta   90.00
_cell.angle_gamma   90.00
#
_symmetry.space_group_name_H-M   'P 1'
#
loop_
_entity.id
_entity.type
_entity.pdbx_description
1 polymer ?
#
loop_
_entity_poly.entity_id
_entity_poly.type
_entity_poly.pdbx_seq_one_letter_code
_entity_poly.pdbx_strand_id
1 'polypeptide(L)'
;AACSGFVYAMNIADSLVRSGCHETIAVVGCDAMSKLTDPNERGMSILFGDAAGAVILQRCDDPEIGCFYQTMEADAECWPALYIPRRQADVVEGDI
;
A
#
# COMPACT_ATOMS: atom_id res chain seq x y z
N ALA A 1 0.59 -4.70 4.68
CA ALA A 1 -0.58 -3.83 4.62
C ALA A 1 -1.36 -3.96 3.30
N ALA A 2 -0.79 -4.62 2.28
CA ALA A 2 -1.43 -4.86 0.98
C ALA A 2 -2.18 -3.61 0.45
N CYS A 3 -3.51 -3.68 0.26
CA CYS A 3 -4.31 -2.59 -0.29
C CYS A 3 -4.21 -1.27 0.52
N SER A 4 -3.93 -1.33 1.80
CA SER A 4 -3.72 -0.17 2.67
C SER A 4 -2.26 0.33 2.69
N GLY A 5 -1.38 -0.29 1.92
CA GLY A 5 0.06 -0.04 1.97
C GLY A 5 0.45 1.41 1.72
N PHE A 6 -0.20 2.08 0.78
CA PHE A 6 0.05 3.49 0.53
C PHE A 6 -0.34 4.38 1.71
N VAL A 7 -1.48 4.10 2.35
CA VAL A 7 -1.94 4.84 3.54
C VAL A 7 -0.98 4.65 4.70
N TYR A 8 -0.48 3.43 4.90
CA TYR A 8 0.52 3.15 5.93
C TYR A 8 1.85 3.85 5.64
N ALA A 9 2.29 3.84 4.39
CA ALA A 9 3.51 4.55 3.97
C ALA A 9 3.38 6.06 4.18
N MET A 10 2.21 6.64 3.88
CA MET A 10 1.90 8.05 4.15
C MET A 10 1.99 8.38 5.65
N ASN A 11 1.43 7.53 6.50
CA ASN A 11 1.47 7.70 7.95
C ASN A 11 2.92 7.69 8.47
N ILE A 12 3.72 6.73 8.02
CA ILE A 12 5.14 6.63 8.39
C ILE A 12 5.91 7.87 7.89
N ALA A 13 5.72 8.26 6.63
CA ALA A 13 6.41 9.40 6.04
C ALA A 13 6.06 10.72 6.74
N ASP A 14 4.79 10.95 7.06
CA ASP A 14 4.36 12.13 7.82
C ASP A 14 5.03 12.16 9.21
N SER A 15 5.09 11.02 9.88
CA SER A 15 5.74 10.90 11.18
C SER A 15 7.25 11.22 11.12
N LEU A 16 7.93 10.77 10.05
CA LEU A 16 9.35 11.06 9.85
C LEU A 16 9.62 12.53 9.53
N VAL A 17 8.74 13.18 8.78
CA VAL A 17 8.86 14.62 8.50
C VAL A 17 8.57 15.43 9.78
N ARG A 18 7.52 15.08 10.52
CA ARG A 18 7.15 15.75 11.77
C ARG A 18 8.22 15.62 12.85
N SER A 19 8.88 14.47 12.94
CA SER A 19 9.98 14.25 13.87
C SER A 19 11.27 14.99 13.51
N GLY A 20 11.35 15.57 12.34
CA GLY A 20 12.55 16.23 11.81
C GLY A 20 13.61 15.27 11.29
N CYS A 21 13.29 13.98 11.16
CA CYS A 21 14.21 12.97 10.60
C CYS A 21 14.54 13.25 9.15
N HIS A 22 13.52 13.69 8.39
CA HIS A 22 13.64 14.07 6.98
C HIS A 22 12.80 15.31 6.69
N GLU A 23 13.25 16.13 5.76
CA GLU A 23 12.51 17.33 5.34
C GLU A 23 11.60 17.06 4.14
N THR A 24 11.99 16.11 3.30
CA THR A 24 11.26 15.76 2.07
C THR A 24 11.28 14.26 1.87
N ILE A 25 10.12 13.67 1.65
CA ILE A 25 9.95 12.23 1.42
C ILE A 25 9.05 12.00 0.21
N ALA A 26 9.47 11.14 -0.70
CA ALA A 26 8.62 10.60 -1.74
C ALA A 26 7.92 9.33 -1.23
N VAL A 27 6.62 9.28 -1.34
CA VAL A 27 5.80 8.10 -1.05
C VAL A 27 5.26 7.55 -2.36
N VAL A 28 5.58 6.31 -2.66
CA VAL A 28 5.17 5.63 -3.89
C VAL A 28 4.29 4.44 -3.55
N GLY A 29 3.11 4.38 -4.16
CA GLY A 29 2.26 3.19 -4.19
C GLY A 29 2.33 2.58 -5.59
N CYS A 30 2.53 1.27 -5.66
CA CYS A 30 2.59 0.55 -6.92
C CYS A 30 2.05 -0.86 -6.74
N ASP A 31 1.11 -1.24 -7.58
CA ASP A 31 0.53 -2.58 -7.62
C ASP A 31 0.54 -3.11 -9.05
N ALA A 32 0.97 -4.36 -9.21
CA ALA A 32 0.96 -5.09 -10.48
C ALA A 32 0.13 -6.38 -10.32
N MET A 33 -1.14 -6.20 -9.99
CA MET A 33 -2.06 -7.27 -9.64
C MET A 33 -2.41 -8.17 -10.82
N SER A 34 -2.27 -7.70 -12.06
CA SER A 34 -2.46 -8.52 -13.25
C SER A 34 -1.55 -9.75 -13.30
N LYS A 35 -0.42 -9.72 -12.60
CA LYS A 35 0.51 -10.85 -12.50
C LYS A 35 0.07 -11.92 -11.51
N LEU A 36 -0.87 -11.61 -10.64
CA LEU A 36 -1.31 -12.46 -9.53
C LEU A 36 -2.75 -12.95 -9.69
N THR A 37 -3.57 -12.25 -10.46
CA THR A 37 -4.97 -12.59 -10.67
C THR A 37 -5.13 -13.54 -11.85
N ASP A 38 -6.03 -14.53 -11.71
CA ASP A 38 -6.43 -15.39 -12.83
C ASP A 38 -7.43 -14.62 -13.72
N PRO A 39 -7.11 -14.38 -15.01
CA PRO A 39 -8.00 -13.67 -15.93
C PRO A 39 -9.31 -14.41 -16.19
N ASN A 40 -9.37 -15.72 -15.90
CA ASN A 40 -10.58 -16.51 -16.07
C ASN A 40 -11.51 -16.44 -14.86
N GLU A 41 -11.02 -15.97 -13.72
CA GLU A 41 -11.82 -15.75 -12.52
C GLU A 41 -12.36 -14.32 -12.50
N ARG A 42 -13.59 -14.12 -12.94
CA ARG A 42 -14.20 -12.80 -13.11
C ARG A 42 -14.30 -12.00 -11.80
N GLY A 43 -14.53 -12.67 -10.69
CA GLY A 43 -14.66 -12.02 -9.37
C GLY A 43 -13.39 -11.25 -8.98
N MET A 44 -12.23 -11.83 -9.28
CA MET A 44 -10.92 -11.21 -8.98
C MET A 44 -10.44 -10.32 -10.13
N SER A 45 -10.59 -10.76 -11.37
CA SER A 45 -10.02 -10.06 -12.53
C SER A 45 -10.65 -8.69 -12.80
N ILE A 46 -11.91 -8.50 -12.43
CA ILE A 46 -12.59 -7.19 -12.56
C ILE A 46 -12.34 -6.26 -11.38
N LEU A 47 -11.88 -6.81 -10.24
CA LEU A 47 -11.68 -6.04 -9.01
C LEU A 47 -10.29 -5.42 -8.93
N PHE A 48 -9.28 -6.13 -9.44
CA PHE A 48 -7.88 -5.72 -9.34
C PHE A 48 -7.33 -5.23 -10.68
N GLY A 49 -6.34 -4.34 -10.60
CA GLY A 49 -5.64 -3.81 -11.77
C GLY A 49 -4.22 -3.38 -11.40
N ASP A 50 -3.52 -2.89 -12.40
CA ASP A 50 -2.17 -2.39 -12.27
C ASP A 50 -2.19 -0.87 -12.24
N ALA A 51 -1.54 -0.29 -11.25
CA ALA A 51 -1.40 1.15 -11.14
C ALA A 51 -0.18 1.53 -10.30
N ALA A 52 0.29 2.74 -10.52
CA ALA A 52 1.30 3.36 -9.67
C ALA A 52 0.98 4.85 -9.49
N GLY A 53 1.29 5.36 -8.32
CA GLY A 53 1.15 6.77 -8.01
C GLY A 53 2.18 7.19 -6.98
N ALA A 54 2.52 8.48 -6.96
CA ALA A 54 3.46 9.01 -6.01
C ALA A 54 3.03 10.38 -5.51
N VAL A 55 3.39 10.68 -4.26
CA VAL A 55 3.27 12.01 -3.67
C VAL A 55 4.59 12.41 -3.02
N ILE A 56 4.84 13.70 -2.95
CA ILE A 56 5.98 14.25 -2.22
C ILE A 56 5.42 14.94 -0.96
N LEU A 57 5.90 14.49 0.19
CA LEU A 57 5.70 15.18 1.45
C LEU A 57 6.89 16.06 1.74
N GLN A 58 6.63 17.30 2.12
CA GLN A 58 7.66 18.26 2.49
C GLN A 58 7.28 18.93 3.79
N ARG A 59 8.26 19.24 4.61
CA ARG A 59 8.05 20.02 5.81
C ARG A 59 7.32 21.33 5.49
N CYS A 60 6.31 21.62 6.27
CA CYS A 60 5.56 22.86 6.20
C CYS A 60 5.33 23.37 7.63
N ASP A 61 5.59 24.65 7.84
CA ASP A 61 5.41 25.29 9.15
C ASP A 61 4.02 25.93 9.33
N ASP A 62 3.18 25.88 8.27
CA ASP A 62 1.80 26.38 8.34
C ASP A 62 0.89 25.32 8.99
N PRO A 63 0.28 25.62 10.16
CA PRO A 63 -0.58 24.68 10.87
C PRO A 63 -1.89 24.34 10.15
N GLU A 64 -2.27 25.10 9.15
CA GLU A 64 -3.49 24.87 8.34
C GLU A 64 -3.24 23.93 7.15
N ILE A 65 -1.98 23.52 6.93
CA ILE A 65 -1.58 22.66 5.80
C ILE A 65 -1.02 21.34 6.35
N GLY A 66 -1.45 20.23 5.76
CA GLY A 66 -0.91 18.91 6.04
C GLY A 66 -1.95 17.90 6.48
N CYS A 67 -1.48 16.78 7.01
CA CYS A 67 -2.34 15.73 7.52
C CYS A 67 -2.72 16.02 8.98
N PHE A 68 -4.01 16.11 9.26
CA PHE A 68 -4.53 16.45 10.60
C PHE A 68 -4.82 15.23 11.47
N TYR A 69 -5.08 14.08 10.83
CA TYR A 69 -5.37 12.84 11.53
C TYR A 69 -4.93 11.63 10.71
N GLN A 70 -4.37 10.64 11.37
CA GLN A 70 -3.98 9.36 10.77
C GLN A 70 -4.22 8.22 11.74
N THR A 71 -4.59 7.06 11.20
CA THR A 71 -4.65 5.81 11.94
C THR A 71 -4.19 4.65 11.07
N MET A 72 -3.64 3.63 11.70
CA MET A 72 -3.30 2.35 11.07
C MET A 72 -3.92 1.25 11.91
N GLU A 73 -4.84 0.53 11.30
CA GLU A 73 -5.58 -0.54 11.98
C GLU A 73 -5.62 -1.79 11.09
N ALA A 74 -5.75 -2.95 11.71
CA ALA A 74 -5.94 -4.20 11.01
C ALA A 74 -6.95 -5.08 11.75
N ASP A 75 -7.85 -5.68 11.00
CA ASP A 75 -8.77 -6.71 11.47
C ASP A 75 -8.61 -7.95 10.57
N ALA A 76 -8.20 -9.04 11.16
CA ALA A 76 -7.93 -10.29 10.47
C ALA A 76 -9.10 -11.29 10.51
N GLU A 77 -10.21 -10.98 11.13
CA GLU A 77 -11.32 -11.93 11.28
C GLU A 77 -11.93 -12.34 9.94
N CYS A 78 -12.01 -11.40 9.01
CA CYS A 78 -12.61 -11.62 7.69
C CYS A 78 -11.59 -11.97 6.59
N TRP A 79 -10.40 -12.43 6.91
CA TRP A 79 -9.38 -12.76 5.92
C TRP A 79 -9.84 -13.72 4.80
N PRO A 80 -10.75 -14.69 5.04
CA PRO A 80 -11.18 -15.60 3.97
C PRO A 80 -12.03 -14.93 2.89
N ALA A 81 -12.56 -13.71 3.15
CA ALA A 81 -13.40 -13.00 2.20
C ALA A 81 -12.61 -12.43 1.01
N LEU A 82 -11.32 -12.16 1.20
CA LEU A 82 -10.47 -11.61 0.12
C LEU A 82 -9.02 -12.05 0.32
N TYR A 83 -8.57 -13.00 -0.50
CA TYR A 83 -7.19 -13.46 -0.50
C TYR A 83 -6.83 -14.07 -1.86
N ILE A 84 -5.54 -14.10 -2.18
CA ILE A 84 -5.00 -14.83 -3.33
C ILE A 84 -4.25 -16.05 -2.78
N PRO A 85 -4.75 -17.28 -3.03
CA PRO A 85 -4.05 -18.48 -2.60
C PRO A 85 -2.77 -18.63 -3.42
N ARG A 86 -1.64 -18.69 -2.75
CA ARG A 86 -0.36 -18.99 -3.40
C ARG A 86 -0.26 -20.50 -3.60
N ARG A 87 -0.18 -20.94 -4.85
CA ARG A 87 0.04 -22.36 -5.17
C ARG A 87 1.52 -22.68 -5.06
N GLN A 88 1.84 -23.90 -4.68
CA GLN A 88 3.23 -24.36 -4.61
C GLN A 88 3.97 -24.24 -5.96
N ALA A 89 3.24 -24.39 -7.07
CA ALA A 89 3.76 -24.23 -8.42
C ALA A 89 4.12 -22.77 -8.79
N ASP A 90 3.62 -21.81 -8.03
CA ASP A 90 3.87 -20.37 -8.26
C ASP A 90 5.11 -19.87 -7.49
N VAL A 91 5.72 -20.76 -6.70
CA VAL A 91 6.95 -20.46 -5.96
C VAL A 91 8.15 -20.87 -6.81
N VAL A 92 8.80 -19.92 -7.42
CA VAL A 92 10.07 -20.14 -8.11
C VAL A 92 11.16 -20.31 -7.06
N GLU A 93 11.99 -21.33 -7.20
CA GLU A 93 13.12 -21.59 -6.31
C GLU A 93 14.07 -20.36 -6.32
N GLY A 94 14.18 -19.67 -5.20
CA GLY A 94 14.96 -18.43 -5.08
C GLY A 94 14.14 -17.14 -4.86
N ASP A 95 12.81 -17.20 -4.88
CA ASP A 95 11.91 -16.05 -4.64
C ASP A 95 11.66 -15.75 -3.15
N ILE A 96 12.49 -16.25 -2.27
CA ILE A 96 12.38 -16.00 -0.82
C ILE A 96 13.51 -15.11 -0.36
#